data_ece467bb99fd93eb7ad1f9c4860e5629
#
_entry.id   ece467bb99fd93eb7ad1f9c4860e5629
#
_cell.length_a   1.000
_cell.length_b   1.000
_cell.length_c   1.000
_cell.angle_alpha   90.00
_cell.angle_beta   90.00
_cell.angle_gamma   90.00
#
_symmetry.space_group_name_H-M   'P 1'
#
loop_
_entity.id
_entity.type
_entity.pdbx_description
1 polymer ?
#
loop_
_entity_poly.entity_id
_entity_poly.type
_entity_poly.pdbx_seq_one_letter_code
_entity_poly.pdbx_strand_id
1 'polypeptide(L)'
;MRRGLLGRLRESLGRSRRALGEQLLAVAFDPADDGSWERLEEALIYADVGVRATAELMRRLEARTDLSELTGALAEEIAALFGEPALLEVAAKPSVILVVGVNGTGKTTTIGKLAGKLREHGRDVTLGAADTFRAAAEEQLEVWARRSGARFVGGERGSDPASVAFDAVSAGGDVVIVDTAGRLHTQTNLMDELVKVRRVIAGRLEGAPHETLLVLDATTGQNGIQQAKLFSEAVEVTGVVLTKLDGSAKGGVAVAIAFELGLPVKLVGVGEGLDDLRPFDPIEFARALVAE
;
A
#
# COMPACT_ATOMS: atom_id res chain seq x y z
N MET A 1 -16.26 14.13 -11.38
CA MET A 1 -15.72 13.01 -10.59
C MET A 1 -14.32 13.26 -10.01
N ARG A 2 -13.33 13.84 -10.72
CA ARG A 2 -11.98 14.11 -10.19
C ARG A 2 -11.90 15.06 -8.96
N ARG A 3 -12.76 16.08 -8.84
CA ARG A 3 -12.73 17.01 -7.68
C ARG A 3 -13.05 16.39 -6.32
N GLY A 4 -13.86 15.32 -6.26
CA GLY A 4 -14.14 14.60 -5.01
C GLY A 4 -13.00 13.64 -4.58
N LEU A 5 -12.15 13.25 -5.53
CA LEU A 5 -11.02 12.33 -5.33
C LEU A 5 -9.86 13.03 -4.58
N LEU A 6 -9.43 14.18 -5.10
CA LEU A 6 -8.41 15.03 -4.49
C LEU A 6 -8.80 15.49 -3.07
N GLY A 7 -10.10 15.79 -2.86
CA GLY A 7 -10.59 16.23 -1.56
C GLY A 7 -10.35 15.20 -0.44
N ARG A 8 -10.70 13.94 -0.67
CA ARG A 8 -10.53 12.89 0.35
C ARG A 8 -9.07 12.53 0.62
N LEU A 9 -8.22 12.48 -0.41
CA LEU A 9 -6.79 12.26 -0.22
C LEU A 9 -6.16 13.43 0.55
N ARG A 10 -6.50 14.67 0.21
CA ARG A 10 -6.09 15.87 0.94
C ARG A 10 -6.57 15.87 2.39
N GLU A 11 -7.80 15.44 2.63
CA GLU A 11 -8.35 15.31 3.98
C GLU A 11 -7.60 14.24 4.78
N SER A 12 -7.34 13.07 4.17
CA SER A 12 -6.62 11.95 4.78
C SER A 12 -5.17 12.32 5.12
N LEU A 13 -4.47 13.03 4.24
CA LEU A 13 -3.11 13.50 4.48
C LEU A 13 -3.04 14.80 5.29
N GLY A 14 -4.17 15.33 5.73
CA GLY A 14 -4.23 16.61 6.45
C GLY A 14 -3.40 16.66 7.73
N ARG A 15 -3.19 15.52 8.41
CA ARG A 15 -2.31 15.45 9.60
C ARG A 15 -0.83 15.46 9.18
N SER A 16 -0.45 14.67 8.18
CA SER A 16 0.92 14.63 7.65
C SER A 16 1.31 15.96 7.07
N ARG A 17 0.41 16.58 6.29
CA ARG A 17 0.62 17.91 5.71
C ARG A 17 0.79 18.99 6.79
N ARG A 18 -0.05 19.01 7.85
CA ARG A 18 0.10 19.97 8.94
C ARG A 18 1.43 19.79 9.65
N ALA A 19 1.82 18.56 9.96
CA ALA A 19 3.11 18.27 10.59
C ALA A 19 4.29 18.75 9.75
N LEU A 20 4.24 18.55 8.42
CA LEU A 20 5.26 19.04 7.49
C LEU A 20 5.17 20.57 7.31
N GLY A 21 3.95 21.09 7.09
CA GLY A 21 3.71 22.51 6.82
C GLY A 21 4.02 23.42 8.00
N GLU A 22 3.68 23.04 9.24
CA GLU A 22 4.00 23.82 10.43
C GLU A 22 5.51 24.04 10.59
N GLN A 23 6.33 23.08 10.18
CA GLN A 23 7.78 23.20 10.19
C GLN A 23 8.34 23.97 8.99
N LEU A 24 7.73 23.82 7.80
CA LEU A 24 8.16 24.52 6.58
C LEU A 24 7.69 25.98 6.51
N LEU A 25 6.50 26.28 7.05
CA LEU A 25 5.88 27.61 6.95
C LEU A 25 6.25 28.54 8.11
N ALA A 26 6.89 28.03 9.17
CA ALA A 26 7.26 28.82 10.35
C ALA A 26 8.23 29.97 10.04
N VAL A 27 9.01 29.86 8.96
CA VAL A 27 9.94 30.89 8.47
C VAL A 27 9.96 30.83 6.95
N ALA A 28 10.03 31.99 6.26
CA ALA A 28 10.22 31.99 4.81
C ALA A 28 11.50 31.23 4.45
N PHE A 29 11.41 30.29 3.52
CA PHE A 29 12.55 29.54 3.04
C PHE A 29 13.47 30.44 2.22
N ASP A 30 14.73 30.50 2.61
CA ASP A 30 15.78 31.22 1.88
C ASP A 30 16.84 30.20 1.42
N PRO A 31 17.00 30.00 0.10
CA PRO A 31 18.00 29.08 -0.44
C PRO A 31 19.46 29.46 -0.09
N ALA A 32 19.70 30.72 0.29
CA ALA A 32 21.03 31.20 0.70
C ALA A 32 21.32 30.99 2.19
N ASP A 33 20.31 30.57 2.98
CA ASP A 33 20.44 30.33 4.43
C ASP A 33 20.52 28.82 4.71
N ASP A 34 21.68 28.35 5.17
CA ASP A 34 21.89 26.94 5.54
C ASP A 34 20.86 26.46 6.59
N GLY A 35 20.45 27.32 7.51
CA GLY A 35 19.44 27.01 8.52
C GLY A 35 18.05 26.74 7.90
N SER A 36 17.75 27.26 6.70
CA SER A 36 16.51 26.92 5.96
C SER A 36 16.55 25.49 5.43
N TRP A 37 17.71 25.04 4.95
CA TRP A 37 17.92 23.69 4.50
C TRP A 37 17.86 22.66 5.65
N GLU A 38 18.49 22.97 6.79
CA GLU A 38 18.42 22.12 7.99
C GLU A 38 16.96 21.92 8.46
N ARG A 39 16.17 22.99 8.51
CA ARG A 39 14.75 22.91 8.88
C ARG A 39 13.94 22.07 7.90
N LEU A 40 14.23 22.16 6.59
CA LEU A 40 13.55 21.35 5.57
C LEU A 40 13.90 19.86 5.75
N GLU A 41 15.16 19.54 5.99
CA GLU A 41 15.62 18.17 6.24
C GLU A 41 14.93 17.57 7.48
N GLU A 42 14.94 18.31 8.60
CA GLU A 42 14.27 17.91 9.84
C GLU A 42 12.76 17.67 9.63
N ALA A 43 12.10 18.55 8.87
CA ALA A 43 10.67 18.42 8.57
C ALA A 43 10.36 17.15 7.77
N LEU A 44 11.18 16.81 6.78
CA LEU A 44 11.03 15.60 5.96
C LEU A 44 11.26 14.33 6.79
N ILE A 45 12.27 14.33 7.66
CA ILE A 45 12.55 13.21 8.58
C ILE A 45 11.38 13.04 9.57
N TYR A 46 10.89 14.14 10.14
CA TYR A 46 9.75 14.11 11.08
C TYR A 46 8.47 13.57 10.43
N ALA A 47 8.28 13.84 9.14
CA ALA A 47 7.17 13.30 8.36
C ALA A 47 7.34 11.82 7.96
N ASP A 48 8.36 11.13 8.46
CA ASP A 48 8.72 9.73 8.14
C ASP A 48 9.08 9.48 6.65
N VAL A 49 9.59 10.50 5.95
CA VAL A 49 10.13 10.35 4.58
C VAL A 49 11.34 9.41 4.55
N GLY A 50 12.03 9.27 5.70
CA GLY A 50 13.21 8.42 5.85
C GLY A 50 14.51 9.12 5.42
N VAL A 51 15.60 8.80 6.12
CA VAL A 51 16.88 9.49 5.96
C VAL A 51 17.42 9.46 4.52
N ARG A 52 17.34 8.29 3.86
CA ARG A 52 17.87 8.13 2.50
C ARG A 52 17.05 8.88 1.45
N ALA A 53 15.74 8.83 1.53
CA ALA A 53 14.86 9.55 0.62
C ALA A 53 14.96 11.07 0.87
N THR A 54 15.06 11.49 2.14
CA THR A 54 15.29 12.90 2.51
C THR A 54 16.59 13.41 1.90
N ALA A 55 17.71 12.72 2.08
CA ALA A 55 19.00 13.13 1.50
C ALA A 55 18.94 13.26 -0.03
N GLU A 56 18.23 12.35 -0.70
CA GLU A 56 18.05 12.44 -2.17
C GLU A 56 17.16 13.63 -2.57
N LEU A 57 16.08 13.90 -1.83
CA LEU A 57 15.23 15.07 -2.06
C LEU A 57 16.02 16.38 -1.88
N MET A 58 16.79 16.48 -0.79
CA MET A 58 17.65 17.64 -0.52
C MET A 58 18.62 17.88 -1.67
N ARG A 59 19.35 16.85 -2.09
CA ARG A 59 20.29 16.91 -3.21
C ARG A 59 19.63 17.38 -4.53
N ARG A 60 18.41 16.92 -4.80
CA ARG A 60 17.66 17.32 -6.01
C ARG A 60 17.19 18.76 -5.92
N LEU A 61 16.70 19.18 -4.76
CA LEU A 61 16.25 20.56 -4.54
C LEU A 61 17.42 21.55 -4.63
N GLU A 62 18.58 21.24 -4.04
CA GLU A 62 19.79 22.05 -4.13
C GLU A 62 20.28 22.24 -5.57
N ALA A 63 20.06 21.25 -6.44
CA ALA A 63 20.43 21.32 -7.85
C ALA A 63 19.46 22.16 -8.71
N ARG A 64 18.32 22.61 -8.16
CA ARG A 64 17.35 23.45 -8.89
C ARG A 64 17.80 24.90 -8.92
N THR A 65 17.57 25.52 -10.06
CA THR A 65 17.87 26.97 -10.25
C THR A 65 16.76 27.89 -9.75
N ASP A 66 15.55 27.37 -9.59
CA ASP A 66 14.37 28.11 -9.14
C ASP A 66 13.68 27.34 -7.98
N LEU A 67 13.65 27.97 -6.82
CA LEU A 67 12.98 27.54 -5.60
C LEU A 67 12.01 28.62 -5.09
N SER A 68 11.57 29.54 -5.95
CA SER A 68 10.63 30.60 -5.59
C SER A 68 9.31 30.04 -5.04
N GLU A 69 8.93 28.83 -5.44
CA GLU A 69 7.81 28.06 -4.89
C GLU A 69 8.32 26.71 -4.38
N LEU A 70 8.88 26.70 -3.17
CA LEU A 70 9.46 25.50 -2.55
C LEU A 70 8.49 24.33 -2.48
N THR A 71 7.22 24.57 -2.11
CA THR A 71 6.22 23.50 -1.98
C THR A 71 5.92 22.83 -3.31
N GLY A 72 5.87 23.60 -4.40
CA GLY A 72 5.72 23.07 -5.75
C GLY A 72 6.91 22.23 -6.18
N ALA A 73 8.13 22.78 -5.99
CA ALA A 73 9.38 22.08 -6.29
C ALA A 73 9.52 20.76 -5.49
N LEU A 74 9.21 20.79 -4.19
CA LEU A 74 9.23 19.61 -3.33
C LEU A 74 8.20 18.57 -3.77
N ALA A 75 6.98 19.00 -4.14
CA ALA A 75 5.95 18.07 -4.65
C ALA A 75 6.41 17.37 -5.94
N GLU A 76 7.05 18.10 -6.85
CA GLU A 76 7.59 17.53 -8.08
C GLU A 76 8.68 16.50 -7.81
N GLU A 77 9.64 16.81 -6.92
CA GLU A 77 10.71 15.88 -6.58
C GLU A 77 10.19 14.64 -5.83
N ILE A 78 9.23 14.80 -4.93
CA ILE A 78 8.56 13.67 -4.27
C ILE A 78 7.84 12.80 -5.31
N ALA A 79 7.08 13.38 -6.24
CA ALA A 79 6.40 12.63 -7.30
C ALA A 79 7.41 11.87 -8.17
N ALA A 80 8.53 12.50 -8.50
CA ALA A 80 9.60 11.87 -9.29
C ALA A 80 10.27 10.67 -8.59
N LEU A 81 10.29 10.63 -7.25
CA LEU A 81 10.79 9.46 -6.51
C LEU A 81 9.88 8.24 -6.62
N PHE A 82 8.57 8.43 -6.81
CA PHE A 82 7.64 7.33 -7.04
C PHE A 82 7.71 6.77 -8.46
N GLY A 83 8.13 7.57 -9.43
CA GLY A 83 8.09 7.23 -10.85
C GLY A 83 6.67 7.27 -11.44
N GLU A 84 6.47 6.49 -12.51
CA GLU A 84 5.16 6.40 -13.17
C GLU A 84 4.11 5.67 -12.30
N PRO A 85 2.83 5.99 -12.44
CA PRO A 85 1.76 5.31 -11.75
C PRO A 85 1.75 3.80 -12.06
N ALA A 86 1.85 2.96 -11.05
CA ALA A 86 1.82 1.51 -11.20
C ALA A 86 0.39 0.97 -11.03
N LEU A 87 -0.13 0.33 -12.06
CA LEU A 87 -1.45 -0.27 -12.06
C LEU A 87 -1.41 -1.73 -11.56
N LEU A 88 -2.59 -2.25 -11.18
CA LEU A 88 -2.75 -3.67 -10.88
C LEU A 88 -2.72 -4.51 -12.15
N GLU A 89 -1.96 -5.60 -12.13
CA GLU A 89 -1.91 -6.59 -13.21
C GLU A 89 -3.09 -7.56 -13.10
N VAL A 90 -4.18 -7.22 -13.80
CA VAL A 90 -5.42 -8.01 -13.83
C VAL A 90 -5.86 -8.34 -15.26
N ALA A 91 -4.89 -8.46 -16.18
CA ALA A 91 -5.15 -8.78 -17.59
C ALA A 91 -5.35 -10.29 -17.84
N ALA A 92 -4.68 -11.16 -17.09
CA ALA A 92 -4.83 -12.61 -17.19
C ALA A 92 -6.23 -13.06 -16.74
N LYS A 93 -6.65 -14.27 -17.17
CA LYS A 93 -7.92 -14.89 -16.78
C LYS A 93 -7.73 -16.37 -16.42
N PRO A 94 -7.77 -16.71 -15.13
CA PRO A 94 -7.86 -15.81 -13.97
C PRO A 94 -6.58 -15.02 -13.74
N SER A 95 -6.71 -13.75 -13.30
CA SER A 95 -5.64 -13.06 -12.61
C SER A 95 -5.64 -13.46 -11.15
N VAL A 96 -4.50 -13.80 -10.57
CA VAL A 96 -4.39 -14.18 -9.16
C VAL A 96 -3.62 -13.11 -8.40
N ILE A 97 -4.26 -12.59 -7.34
CA ILE A 97 -3.68 -11.60 -6.43
C ILE A 97 -3.47 -12.27 -5.06
N LEU A 98 -2.23 -12.37 -4.63
CA LEU A 98 -1.87 -12.80 -3.28
C LEU A 98 -1.73 -11.57 -2.40
N VAL A 99 -2.47 -11.51 -1.28
CA VAL A 99 -2.45 -10.36 -0.36
C VAL A 99 -1.74 -10.76 0.93
N VAL A 100 -0.64 -10.08 1.24
CA VAL A 100 0.23 -10.34 2.38
C VAL A 100 0.38 -9.11 3.28
N GLY A 101 0.90 -9.28 4.49
CA GLY A 101 1.14 -8.20 5.44
C GLY A 101 0.80 -8.61 6.87
N VAL A 102 1.19 -7.80 7.87
CA VAL A 102 0.96 -8.13 9.28
C VAL A 102 -0.51 -8.02 9.68
N ASN A 103 -0.87 -8.62 10.82
CA ASN A 103 -2.22 -8.51 11.35
C ASN A 103 -2.56 -7.06 11.71
N GLY A 104 -3.81 -6.64 11.42
CA GLY A 104 -4.29 -5.29 11.72
C GLY A 104 -3.94 -4.23 10.68
N THR A 105 -3.17 -4.55 9.63
CA THR A 105 -2.87 -3.58 8.54
C THR A 105 -4.03 -3.33 7.59
N GLY A 106 -5.13 -4.09 7.69
CA GLY A 106 -6.31 -3.91 6.84
C GLY A 106 -6.36 -4.81 5.60
N LYS A 107 -5.64 -5.96 5.57
CA LYS A 107 -5.68 -6.93 4.45
C LYS A 107 -7.09 -7.31 4.03
N THR A 108 -7.85 -7.93 4.94
CA THR A 108 -9.21 -8.42 4.67
C THR A 108 -10.16 -7.30 4.21
N THR A 109 -10.04 -6.10 4.81
CA THR A 109 -10.79 -4.92 4.39
C THR A 109 -10.39 -4.45 2.98
N THR A 110 -9.08 -4.43 2.69
CA THR A 110 -8.56 -4.09 1.36
C THR A 110 -9.07 -5.05 0.30
N ILE A 111 -9.03 -6.36 0.59
CA ILE A 111 -9.56 -7.42 -0.30
C ILE A 111 -11.04 -7.20 -0.58
N GLY A 112 -11.83 -6.96 0.46
CA GLY A 112 -13.27 -6.71 0.31
C GLY A 112 -13.59 -5.48 -0.55
N LYS A 113 -12.88 -4.37 -0.33
CA LYS A 113 -13.03 -3.15 -1.14
C LYS A 113 -12.58 -3.36 -2.58
N LEU A 114 -11.46 -4.06 -2.79
CA LEU A 114 -10.94 -4.37 -4.12
C LEU A 114 -11.92 -5.27 -4.88
N ALA A 115 -12.43 -6.31 -4.23
CA ALA A 115 -13.45 -7.19 -4.80
C ALA A 115 -14.70 -6.43 -5.23
N GLY A 116 -15.21 -5.52 -4.39
CA GLY A 116 -16.34 -4.65 -4.74
C GLY A 116 -16.09 -3.84 -6.00
N LYS A 117 -14.94 -3.17 -6.07
CA LYS A 117 -14.56 -2.38 -7.27
C LYS A 117 -14.42 -3.23 -8.52
N LEU A 118 -13.80 -4.40 -8.44
CA LEU A 118 -13.68 -5.31 -9.58
C LEU A 118 -15.05 -5.80 -10.05
N ARG A 119 -15.96 -6.12 -9.12
CA ARG A 119 -17.35 -6.51 -9.43
C ARG A 119 -18.13 -5.36 -10.10
N GLU A 120 -17.99 -4.12 -9.63
CA GLU A 120 -18.58 -2.93 -10.27
C GLU A 120 -18.09 -2.75 -11.72
N HIS A 121 -16.87 -3.20 -12.03
CA HIS A 121 -16.32 -3.23 -13.39
C HIS A 121 -16.65 -4.50 -14.17
N GLY A 122 -17.62 -5.31 -13.68
CA GLY A 122 -18.13 -6.49 -14.36
C GLY A 122 -17.23 -7.72 -14.30
N ARG A 123 -16.21 -7.73 -13.42
CA ARG A 123 -15.32 -8.89 -13.25
C ARG A 123 -15.97 -9.94 -12.36
N ASP A 124 -15.80 -11.23 -12.70
CA ASP A 124 -16.12 -12.33 -11.78
C ASP A 124 -14.97 -12.53 -10.80
N VAL A 125 -15.27 -12.40 -9.49
CA VAL A 125 -14.24 -12.38 -8.43
C VAL A 125 -14.44 -13.56 -7.49
N THR A 126 -13.34 -14.26 -7.16
CA THR A 126 -13.28 -15.30 -6.13
C THR A 126 -12.35 -14.84 -5.01
N LEU A 127 -12.79 -14.98 -3.75
CA LEU A 127 -12.02 -14.70 -2.54
C LEU A 127 -11.64 -16.00 -1.85
N GLY A 128 -10.33 -16.21 -1.62
CA GLY A 128 -9.79 -17.36 -0.91
C GLY A 128 -9.37 -17.00 0.51
N ALA A 129 -9.92 -17.65 1.53
CA ALA A 129 -9.65 -17.40 2.95
C ALA A 129 -8.47 -18.26 3.46
N ALA A 130 -7.25 -17.92 3.05
CA ALA A 130 -6.05 -18.66 3.49
C ALA A 130 -5.49 -18.20 4.86
N ASP A 131 -6.14 -17.30 5.61
CA ASP A 131 -5.88 -17.06 7.05
C ASP A 131 -6.69 -18.07 7.91
N THR A 132 -6.41 -19.35 7.77
CA THR A 132 -7.18 -20.48 8.34
C THR A 132 -7.09 -20.60 9.87
N PHE A 133 -6.15 -19.86 10.48
CA PHE A 133 -5.97 -19.88 11.93
C PHE A 133 -6.88 -18.91 12.68
N ARG A 134 -7.45 -17.93 11.98
CA ARG A 134 -8.27 -16.88 12.58
C ARG A 134 -9.71 -16.98 12.08
N ALA A 135 -10.57 -17.65 12.88
CA ALA A 135 -11.99 -17.78 12.54
C ALA A 135 -12.66 -16.42 12.22
N ALA A 136 -12.35 -15.38 12.99
CA ALA A 136 -12.89 -14.05 12.73
C ALA A 136 -12.40 -13.43 11.40
N ALA A 137 -11.24 -13.82 10.87
CA ALA A 137 -10.76 -13.34 9.57
C ALA A 137 -11.54 -14.00 8.43
N GLU A 138 -11.77 -15.30 8.53
CA GLU A 138 -12.57 -16.06 7.58
C GLU A 138 -14.03 -15.54 7.54
N GLU A 139 -14.68 -15.40 8.68
CA GLU A 139 -16.04 -14.84 8.80
C GLU A 139 -16.10 -13.42 8.21
N GLN A 140 -15.10 -12.58 8.49
CA GLN A 140 -15.02 -11.24 7.94
C GLN A 140 -14.89 -11.25 6.42
N LEU A 141 -14.04 -12.13 5.86
CA LEU A 141 -13.86 -12.24 4.42
C LEU A 141 -15.15 -12.75 3.73
N GLU A 142 -15.86 -13.69 4.35
CA GLU A 142 -17.15 -14.18 3.85
C GLU A 142 -18.21 -13.05 3.83
N VAL A 143 -18.26 -12.20 4.87
CA VAL A 143 -19.11 -11.01 4.86
C VAL A 143 -18.78 -10.08 3.70
N TRP A 144 -17.50 -9.87 3.42
CA TRP A 144 -17.06 -9.07 2.28
C TRP A 144 -17.44 -9.72 0.95
N ALA A 145 -17.28 -11.04 0.81
CA ALA A 145 -17.69 -11.77 -0.38
C ALA A 145 -19.18 -11.58 -0.67
N ARG A 146 -20.02 -11.76 0.34
CA ARG A 146 -21.47 -11.52 0.22
C ARG A 146 -21.81 -10.08 -0.18
N ARG A 147 -21.15 -9.08 0.43
CA ARG A 147 -21.39 -7.66 0.13
C ARG A 147 -20.97 -7.25 -1.27
N SER A 148 -19.86 -7.80 -1.76
CA SER A 148 -19.34 -7.51 -3.10
C SER A 148 -19.97 -8.38 -4.19
N GLY A 149 -20.71 -9.44 -3.86
CA GLY A 149 -21.17 -10.43 -4.79
C GLY A 149 -20.04 -11.30 -5.37
N ALA A 150 -18.93 -11.43 -4.65
CA ALA A 150 -17.83 -12.31 -5.00
C ALA A 150 -18.09 -13.74 -4.51
N ARG A 151 -17.50 -14.74 -5.19
CA ARG A 151 -17.47 -16.13 -4.72
C ARG A 151 -16.54 -16.23 -3.51
N PHE A 152 -16.94 -17.01 -2.52
CA PHE A 152 -16.13 -17.31 -1.35
C PHE A 152 -15.62 -18.74 -1.40
N VAL A 153 -14.33 -18.93 -1.08
CA VAL A 153 -13.69 -20.22 -0.89
C VAL A 153 -12.94 -20.17 0.45
N GLY A 154 -13.42 -20.94 1.41
CA GLY A 154 -12.81 -21.14 2.72
C GLY A 154 -12.43 -22.61 2.92
N GLY A 155 -11.81 -22.91 4.05
CA GLY A 155 -11.47 -24.26 4.47
C GLY A 155 -12.01 -24.55 5.87
N GLU A 156 -11.85 -25.78 6.34
CA GLU A 156 -12.09 -26.08 7.75
C GLU A 156 -11.05 -25.33 8.62
N ARG A 157 -11.44 -24.97 9.83
CA ARG A 157 -10.57 -24.27 10.76
C ARG A 157 -9.25 -25.04 11.00
N GLY A 158 -8.12 -24.39 10.72
CA GLY A 158 -6.81 -24.99 10.85
C GLY A 158 -6.39 -25.84 9.65
N SER A 159 -7.15 -25.84 8.57
CA SER A 159 -6.72 -26.43 7.30
C SER A 159 -5.44 -25.76 6.78
N ASP A 160 -4.73 -26.45 5.89
CA ASP A 160 -3.52 -25.91 5.26
C ASP A 160 -3.87 -24.68 4.40
N PRO A 161 -3.29 -23.49 4.69
CA PRO A 161 -3.51 -22.27 3.89
C PRO A 161 -3.25 -22.47 2.39
N ALA A 162 -2.26 -23.29 2.03
CA ALA A 162 -1.92 -23.59 0.65
C ALA A 162 -3.01 -24.43 -0.05
N SER A 163 -3.73 -25.29 0.67
CA SER A 163 -4.88 -26.04 0.14
C SER A 163 -6.02 -25.08 -0.21
N VAL A 164 -6.35 -24.15 0.69
CA VAL A 164 -7.42 -23.15 0.44
C VAL A 164 -7.06 -22.25 -0.75
N ALA A 165 -5.78 -21.85 -0.86
CA ALA A 165 -5.31 -21.07 -2.01
C ALA A 165 -5.45 -21.87 -3.33
N PHE A 166 -5.08 -23.15 -3.32
CA PHE A 166 -5.26 -24.04 -4.47
C PHE A 166 -6.73 -24.16 -4.89
N ASP A 167 -7.63 -24.35 -3.93
CA ASP A 167 -9.07 -24.48 -4.18
C ASP A 167 -9.65 -23.17 -4.72
N ALA A 168 -9.22 -22.02 -4.20
CA ALA A 168 -9.63 -20.69 -4.69
C ALA A 168 -9.21 -20.47 -6.15
N VAL A 169 -7.95 -20.79 -6.50
CA VAL A 169 -7.48 -20.69 -7.89
C VAL A 169 -8.21 -21.67 -8.79
N SER A 170 -8.52 -22.89 -8.29
CA SER A 170 -9.26 -23.90 -9.03
C SER A 170 -10.73 -23.54 -9.26
N ALA A 171 -11.35 -22.81 -8.33
CA ALA A 171 -12.71 -22.30 -8.49
C ALA A 171 -12.81 -21.24 -9.61
N GLY A 172 -11.68 -20.59 -9.97
CA GLY A 172 -11.60 -19.68 -11.11
C GLY A 172 -12.35 -18.36 -10.92
N GLY A 173 -12.77 -17.77 -12.01
CA GLY A 173 -13.33 -16.42 -12.14
C GLY A 173 -12.44 -15.59 -13.05
N ASP A 174 -12.72 -14.27 -13.19
CA ASP A 174 -11.80 -13.36 -13.89
C ASP A 174 -10.63 -12.97 -12.99
N VAL A 175 -10.89 -12.83 -11.66
CA VAL A 175 -9.87 -12.46 -10.66
C VAL A 175 -10.05 -13.31 -9.41
N VAL A 176 -8.94 -13.88 -8.91
CA VAL A 176 -8.90 -14.62 -7.64
C VAL A 176 -8.05 -13.80 -6.67
N ILE A 177 -8.56 -13.49 -5.48
CA ILE A 177 -7.83 -12.76 -4.44
C ILE A 177 -7.70 -13.67 -3.21
N VAL A 178 -6.46 -13.91 -2.76
CA VAL A 178 -6.16 -14.80 -1.64
C VAL A 178 -5.73 -13.97 -0.44
N ASP A 179 -6.53 -14.04 0.65
CA ASP A 179 -6.19 -13.46 1.98
C ASP A 179 -5.29 -14.41 2.76
N THR A 180 -4.22 -13.91 3.36
CA THR A 180 -3.25 -14.73 4.09
C THR A 180 -3.12 -14.32 5.56
N ALA A 181 -2.57 -15.20 6.37
CA ALA A 181 -2.16 -14.91 7.74
C ALA A 181 -1.14 -13.75 7.81
N GLY A 182 -1.04 -13.12 8.98
CA GLY A 182 -0.13 -11.98 9.17
C GLY A 182 0.52 -11.96 10.55
N ARG A 183 0.82 -13.12 11.14
CA ARG A 183 1.38 -13.24 12.51
C ARG A 183 2.89 -13.06 12.51
N LEU A 184 3.37 -11.83 12.37
CA LEU A 184 4.79 -11.53 12.26
C LEU A 184 5.62 -11.91 13.51
N HIS A 185 5.00 -12.05 14.68
CA HIS A 185 5.71 -12.49 15.90
C HIS A 185 6.20 -13.95 15.84
N THR A 186 5.71 -14.75 14.89
CA THR A 186 6.20 -16.09 14.54
C THR A 186 6.86 -16.06 13.15
N GLN A 187 7.80 -15.14 12.93
CA GLN A 187 8.33 -14.77 11.62
C GLN A 187 8.67 -15.96 10.71
N THR A 188 9.50 -16.90 11.19
CA THR A 188 9.96 -18.04 10.39
C THR A 188 8.78 -18.84 9.85
N ASN A 189 7.83 -19.21 10.72
CA ASN A 189 6.69 -20.03 10.33
C ASN A 189 5.76 -19.29 9.34
N LEU A 190 5.59 -17.97 9.50
CA LEU A 190 4.77 -17.17 8.59
C LEU A 190 5.39 -17.09 7.20
N MET A 191 6.68 -16.78 7.11
CA MET A 191 7.35 -16.64 5.80
C MET A 191 7.38 -17.98 5.05
N ASP A 192 7.67 -19.10 5.73
CA ASP A 192 7.62 -20.43 5.14
C ASP A 192 6.21 -20.79 4.64
N GLU A 193 5.16 -20.41 5.39
CA GLU A 193 3.77 -20.60 5.00
C GLU A 193 3.43 -19.78 3.73
N LEU A 194 3.82 -18.52 3.67
CA LEU A 194 3.58 -17.66 2.52
C LEU A 194 4.33 -18.14 1.27
N VAL A 195 5.58 -18.58 1.41
CA VAL A 195 6.36 -19.22 0.34
C VAL A 195 5.65 -20.46 -0.18
N LYS A 196 5.11 -21.30 0.74
CA LYS A 196 4.34 -22.49 0.37
C LYS A 196 3.07 -22.13 -0.39
N VAL A 197 2.30 -21.18 0.10
CA VAL A 197 1.06 -20.69 -0.56
C VAL A 197 1.39 -20.20 -1.97
N ARG A 198 2.40 -19.33 -2.11
CA ARG A 198 2.83 -18.79 -3.41
C ARG A 198 3.25 -19.91 -4.37
N ARG A 199 4.05 -20.87 -3.90
CA ARG A 199 4.48 -22.03 -4.70
C ARG A 199 3.31 -22.87 -5.19
N VAL A 200 2.30 -23.11 -4.34
CA VAL A 200 1.11 -23.87 -4.71
C VAL A 200 0.27 -23.13 -5.75
N ILE A 201 0.11 -21.82 -5.60
CA ILE A 201 -0.55 -20.96 -6.61
C ILE A 201 0.17 -21.06 -7.95
N ALA A 202 1.50 -20.89 -7.97
CA ALA A 202 2.34 -20.97 -9.18
C ALA A 202 2.27 -22.35 -9.84
N GLY A 203 2.23 -23.41 -9.04
CA GLY A 203 2.07 -24.80 -9.55
C GLY A 203 0.68 -25.08 -10.12
N ARG A 204 -0.36 -24.35 -9.67
CA ARG A 204 -1.73 -24.51 -10.14
C ARG A 204 -2.01 -23.72 -11.42
N LEU A 205 -1.41 -22.56 -11.56
CA LEU A 205 -1.57 -21.66 -12.71
C LEU A 205 -0.22 -21.03 -13.05
N GLU A 206 0.26 -21.31 -14.25
CA GLU A 206 1.52 -20.76 -14.76
C GLU A 206 1.48 -19.21 -14.77
N GLY A 207 2.55 -18.59 -14.28
CA GLY A 207 2.67 -17.13 -14.15
C GLY A 207 1.96 -16.52 -12.93
N ALA A 208 1.20 -17.32 -12.16
CA ALA A 208 0.56 -16.83 -10.94
C ALA A 208 1.48 -17.00 -9.69
N PRO A 209 1.30 -16.17 -8.64
CA PRO A 209 0.40 -15.02 -8.60
C PRO A 209 0.88 -13.90 -9.54
N HIS A 210 -0.05 -13.24 -10.23
CA HIS A 210 0.25 -12.11 -11.12
C HIS A 210 0.54 -10.84 -10.32
N GLU A 211 -0.02 -10.78 -9.11
CA GLU A 211 0.26 -9.75 -8.12
C GLU A 211 0.47 -10.36 -6.74
N THR A 212 1.49 -9.88 -6.05
CA THR A 212 1.68 -10.07 -4.60
C THR A 212 1.63 -8.69 -3.94
N LEU A 213 0.49 -8.38 -3.33
CA LEU A 213 0.25 -7.07 -2.73
C LEU A 213 0.57 -7.09 -1.24
N LEU A 214 1.53 -6.28 -0.83
CA LEU A 214 1.84 -6.06 0.58
C LEU A 214 0.98 -4.93 1.14
N VAL A 215 0.15 -5.25 2.13
CA VAL A 215 -0.68 -4.25 2.82
C VAL A 215 0.06 -3.73 4.05
N LEU A 216 0.34 -2.44 4.06
CA LEU A 216 1.02 -1.73 5.12
C LEU A 216 0.12 -0.67 5.74
N ASP A 217 0.20 -0.54 7.05
CA ASP A 217 -0.46 0.51 7.83
C ASP A 217 0.46 1.75 7.88
N ALA A 218 0.03 2.85 7.28
CA ALA A 218 0.79 4.10 7.23
C ALA A 218 1.10 4.68 8.62
N THR A 219 0.34 4.30 9.65
CA THR A 219 0.60 4.77 11.03
C THR A 219 1.84 4.16 11.66
N THR A 220 2.37 3.06 11.08
CA THR A 220 3.55 2.36 11.61
C THR A 220 4.88 3.07 11.30
N GLY A 221 4.89 4.02 10.36
CA GLY A 221 6.09 4.77 9.98
C GLY A 221 7.24 3.84 9.56
N GLN A 222 8.44 4.10 10.04
CA GLN A 222 9.67 3.34 9.71
C GLN A 222 9.59 1.83 10.00
N ASN A 223 8.75 1.39 10.94
CA ASN A 223 8.51 -0.04 11.18
C ASN A 223 7.87 -0.73 9.96
N GLY A 224 7.08 0.02 9.17
CA GLY A 224 6.50 -0.47 7.92
C GLY A 224 7.56 -0.85 6.88
N ILE A 225 8.68 -0.12 6.82
CA ILE A 225 9.79 -0.41 5.90
C ILE A 225 10.46 -1.73 6.27
N GLN A 226 10.68 -1.99 7.56
CA GLN A 226 11.26 -3.26 8.01
C GLN A 226 10.33 -4.45 7.69
N GLN A 227 9.03 -4.27 7.86
CA GLN A 227 8.05 -5.27 7.45
C GLN A 227 8.12 -5.50 5.94
N ALA A 228 8.13 -4.43 5.14
CA ALA A 228 8.20 -4.53 3.69
C ALA A 228 9.43 -5.30 3.20
N LYS A 229 10.60 -5.09 3.81
CA LYS A 229 11.83 -5.84 3.52
C LYS A 229 11.62 -7.35 3.73
N LEU A 230 11.13 -7.74 4.91
CA LEU A 230 10.93 -9.16 5.27
C LEU A 230 9.97 -9.87 4.30
N PHE A 231 8.84 -9.23 3.96
CA PHE A 231 7.89 -9.81 3.02
C PHE A 231 8.46 -9.87 1.59
N SER A 232 9.20 -8.84 1.15
CA SER A 232 9.79 -8.80 -0.19
C SER A 232 10.84 -9.88 -0.40
N GLU A 233 11.63 -10.19 0.64
CA GLU A 233 12.60 -11.28 0.62
C GLU A 233 11.93 -12.66 0.53
N ALA A 234 10.73 -12.81 1.11
CA ALA A 234 10.04 -14.09 1.16
C ALA A 234 9.18 -14.40 -0.07
N VAL A 235 8.41 -13.41 -0.59
CA VAL A 235 7.30 -13.71 -1.52
C VAL A 235 7.23 -12.81 -2.77
N GLU A 236 8.32 -12.19 -3.18
CA GLU A 236 8.37 -11.35 -4.39
C GLU A 236 7.19 -10.37 -4.48
N VAL A 237 7.16 -9.41 -3.56
CA VAL A 237 6.13 -8.35 -3.55
C VAL A 237 6.20 -7.54 -4.85
N THR A 238 5.06 -7.40 -5.54
CA THR A 238 4.93 -6.64 -6.80
C THR A 238 4.39 -5.24 -6.61
N GLY A 239 3.82 -4.97 -5.44
CA GLY A 239 3.29 -3.65 -5.12
C GLY A 239 2.79 -3.53 -3.70
N VAL A 240 2.65 -2.29 -3.26
CA VAL A 240 2.23 -1.93 -1.91
C VAL A 240 0.83 -1.32 -1.91
N VAL A 241 0.05 -1.69 -0.91
CA VAL A 241 -1.20 -1.01 -0.54
C VAL A 241 -0.99 -0.30 0.78
N LEU A 242 -1.08 1.02 0.79
CA LEU A 242 -1.00 1.81 2.01
C LEU A 242 -2.40 2.07 2.57
N THR A 243 -2.63 1.70 3.81
CA THR A 243 -3.90 1.88 4.51
C THR A 243 -3.78 2.92 5.62
N LYS A 244 -4.92 3.39 6.11
CA LYS A 244 -5.05 4.30 7.27
C LYS A 244 -4.29 5.63 7.12
N LEU A 245 -4.19 6.13 5.89
CA LEU A 245 -3.59 7.45 5.63
C LEU A 245 -4.34 8.56 6.37
N ASP A 246 -5.65 8.41 6.54
CA ASP A 246 -6.53 9.34 7.28
C ASP A 246 -6.22 9.42 8.79
N GLY A 247 -5.57 8.40 9.34
CA GLY A 247 -5.15 8.33 10.75
C GLY A 247 -3.73 8.80 11.01
N SER A 248 -2.91 9.04 9.98
CA SER A 248 -1.47 9.19 10.09
C SER A 248 -0.99 10.64 9.93
N ALA A 249 -0.03 11.04 10.77
CA ALA A 249 0.84 12.19 10.54
C ALA A 249 2.12 11.80 9.76
N LYS A 250 2.25 10.52 9.38
CA LYS A 250 3.45 9.87 8.85
C LYS A 250 3.31 9.45 7.38
N GLY A 251 2.59 10.25 6.59
CA GLY A 251 2.36 9.96 5.17
C GLY A 251 3.64 9.83 4.33
N GLY A 252 4.75 10.42 4.78
CA GLY A 252 6.05 10.32 4.12
C GLY A 252 6.61 8.90 4.04
N VAL A 253 6.12 7.96 4.87
CA VAL A 253 6.51 6.54 4.79
C VAL A 253 6.28 5.95 3.39
N ALA A 254 5.31 6.45 2.63
CA ALA A 254 5.10 6.06 1.24
C ALA A 254 6.33 6.34 0.37
N VAL A 255 6.94 7.52 0.55
CA VAL A 255 8.14 7.95 -0.18
C VAL A 255 9.32 7.04 0.19
N ALA A 256 9.50 6.78 1.50
CA ALA A 256 10.55 5.89 1.97
C ALA A 256 10.44 4.47 1.39
N ILE A 257 9.23 3.89 1.37
CA ILE A 257 8.99 2.55 0.81
C ILE A 257 9.32 2.52 -0.68
N ALA A 258 8.81 3.47 -1.46
CA ALA A 258 9.06 3.52 -2.89
C ALA A 258 10.56 3.69 -3.19
N PHE A 259 11.22 4.64 -2.53
CA PHE A 259 12.61 4.95 -2.79
C PHE A 259 13.59 3.89 -2.25
N GLU A 260 13.40 3.43 -0.99
CA GLU A 260 14.37 2.52 -0.36
C GLU A 260 14.23 1.08 -0.83
N LEU A 261 13.02 0.65 -1.18
CA LEU A 261 12.73 -0.74 -1.53
C LEU A 261 12.48 -0.93 -3.03
N GLY A 262 12.31 0.16 -3.78
CA GLY A 262 11.94 0.07 -5.19
C GLY A 262 10.56 -0.57 -5.43
N LEU A 263 9.70 -0.58 -4.41
CA LEU A 263 8.36 -1.16 -4.49
C LEU A 263 7.35 -0.10 -4.88
N PRO A 264 6.59 -0.31 -5.98
CA PRO A 264 5.57 0.65 -6.37
C PRO A 264 4.39 0.63 -5.40
N VAL A 265 3.94 1.81 -4.99
CA VAL A 265 2.65 1.95 -4.30
C VAL A 265 1.56 1.88 -5.37
N LYS A 266 0.66 0.90 -5.29
CA LYS A 266 -0.41 0.69 -6.29
C LYS A 266 -1.77 1.19 -5.81
N LEU A 267 -2.06 1.04 -4.53
CA LEU A 267 -3.34 1.42 -3.94
C LEU A 267 -3.15 2.16 -2.62
N VAL A 268 -4.11 3.03 -2.30
CA VAL A 268 -4.19 3.73 -1.01
C VAL A 268 -5.58 3.61 -0.40
N GLY A 269 -5.61 3.36 0.91
CA GLY A 269 -6.82 3.41 1.74
C GLY A 269 -6.89 4.75 2.46
N VAL A 270 -7.96 5.51 2.21
CA VAL A 270 -8.17 6.88 2.69
C VAL A 270 -9.40 7.01 3.59
N GLY A 271 -9.89 5.90 4.14
CA GLY A 271 -11.06 5.86 5.01
C GLY A 271 -11.72 4.48 5.04
N GLU A 272 -12.89 4.36 5.65
CA GLU A 272 -13.58 3.09 5.93
C GLU A 272 -14.57 2.65 4.83
N GLY A 273 -15.05 3.57 3.98
CA GLY A 273 -16.03 3.28 2.92
C GLY A 273 -15.48 2.38 1.80
N LEU A 274 -16.36 1.76 1.04
CA LEU A 274 -15.99 0.95 -0.14
C LEU A 274 -15.17 1.76 -1.16
N ASP A 275 -15.54 3.01 -1.36
CA ASP A 275 -14.88 3.93 -2.29
C ASP A 275 -13.55 4.48 -1.78
N ASP A 276 -13.18 4.19 -0.53
CA ASP A 276 -11.98 4.73 0.09
C ASP A 276 -10.71 3.90 -0.15
N LEU A 277 -10.77 2.86 -0.99
CA LEU A 277 -9.61 2.22 -1.60
C LEU A 277 -9.43 2.78 -3.02
N ARG A 278 -8.25 3.32 -3.34
CA ARG A 278 -8.00 4.06 -4.59
C ARG A 278 -6.68 3.66 -5.24
N PRO A 279 -6.60 3.74 -6.58
CA PRO A 279 -5.30 3.75 -7.25
C PRO A 279 -4.42 4.88 -6.69
N PHE A 280 -3.14 4.59 -6.59
CA PHE A 280 -2.15 5.58 -6.19
C PHE A 280 -1.75 6.44 -7.39
N ASP A 281 -1.78 7.75 -7.20
CA ASP A 281 -1.27 8.73 -8.16
C ASP A 281 -0.13 9.51 -7.49
N PRO A 282 1.12 9.37 -7.98
CA PRO A 282 2.30 10.02 -7.41
C PRO A 282 2.18 11.54 -7.29
N ILE A 283 1.63 12.19 -8.34
CA ILE A 283 1.52 13.65 -8.40
C ILE A 283 0.44 14.13 -7.43
N GLU A 284 -0.73 13.47 -7.42
CA GLU A 284 -1.81 13.81 -6.50
C GLU A 284 -1.40 13.60 -5.05
N PHE A 285 -0.67 12.50 -4.77
CA PHE A 285 -0.16 12.20 -3.44
C PHE A 285 0.87 13.23 -2.96
N ALA A 286 1.88 13.52 -3.77
CA ALA A 286 2.92 14.47 -3.45
C ALA A 286 2.34 15.87 -3.16
N ARG A 287 1.44 16.35 -4.01
CA ARG A 287 0.72 17.62 -3.79
C ARG A 287 -0.12 17.61 -2.52
N ALA A 288 -0.81 16.49 -2.22
CA ALA A 288 -1.62 16.38 -1.01
C ALA A 288 -0.75 16.31 0.26
N LEU A 289 0.50 15.85 0.16
CA LEU A 289 1.44 15.77 1.28
C LEU A 289 2.05 17.14 1.63
N VAL A 290 2.37 17.98 0.63
CA VAL A 290 3.15 19.22 0.84
C VAL A 290 2.37 20.52 0.60
N ALA A 291 1.31 20.53 -0.23
CA ALA A 291 0.57 21.75 -0.57
C ALA A 291 -0.64 21.99 0.36
N GLU A 292 -0.88 23.26 0.70
CA GLU A 292 -2.09 23.69 1.41
C GLU A 292 -3.41 23.44 0.64
#